data_06930185df1d46d489e09b72080d50d0
#
_entry.id   06930185df1d46d489e09b72080d50d0
#
_cell.length_a   1.000
_cell.length_b   1.000
_cell.length_c   1.000
_cell.angle_alpha   90.00
_cell.angle_beta   90.00
_cell.angle_gamma   90.00
#
_symmetry.space_group_name_H-M   'P 1'
#
loop_
_entity.id
_entity.type
_entity.pdbx_description
1 polymer ?
#
loop_
_entity_poly.entity_id
_entity_poly.type
_entity_poly.pdbx_seq_one_letter_code
_entity_poly.pdbx_strand_id
1 'polypeptide(L)' 'MDILTKISGKIDHLNAGEQWSIRAQDLWISRADFQSLSIYLSKEAEKGKFSIQTNDTFSSRLGGTELIVTKH' A
#
# COMPACT_ATOMS: atom_id res chain seq x y z
N MET A 1 -2.40 18.22 0.69
CA MET A 1 -2.98 17.07 -0.01
C MET A 1 -2.81 15.82 0.80
N ASP A 2 -3.86 15.07 0.92
CA ASP A 2 -3.86 13.90 1.79
C ASP A 2 -3.75 12.63 0.95
N ILE A 3 -2.55 12.10 0.86
CA ILE A 3 -2.32 10.90 0.05
C ILE A 3 -3.00 9.68 0.65
N LEU A 4 -3.16 9.65 1.97
CA LEU A 4 -3.82 8.53 2.64
C LEU A 4 -5.28 8.46 2.26
N THR A 5 -5.96 9.60 2.19
CA THR A 5 -7.34 9.66 1.77
C THR A 5 -7.49 9.18 0.33
N LYS A 6 -6.55 9.56 -0.53
CA LYS A 6 -6.56 9.15 -1.91
C LYS A 6 -6.43 7.64 -2.04
N ILE A 7 -5.50 7.06 -1.30
CA ILE A 7 -5.26 5.63 -1.33
C ILE A 7 -6.44 4.87 -0.75
N SER A 8 -6.98 5.33 0.37
CA SER A 8 -8.15 4.69 0.98
C SER A 8 -9.33 4.68 0.03
N GLY A 9 -9.56 5.80 -0.67
CA GLY A 9 -10.63 5.87 -1.65
C GLY A 9 -10.43 4.89 -2.79
N LYS A 10 -9.18 4.73 -3.23
CA LYS A 10 -8.88 3.79 -4.29
C LYS A 10 -9.15 2.35 -3.85
N ILE A 11 -8.77 2.03 -2.62
CA ILE A 11 -9.01 0.68 -2.07
C ILE A 11 -10.51 0.42 -1.97
N ASP A 12 -11.27 1.41 -1.54
CA ASP A 12 -12.72 1.27 -1.42
C ASP A 12 -13.39 0.99 -2.76
N HIS A 13 -12.77 1.43 -3.85
CA HIS A 13 -13.32 1.22 -5.19
C HIS A 13 -12.92 -0.13 -5.78
N LEU A 14 -12.04 -0.87 -5.12
CA LEU A 14 -11.67 -2.18 -5.60
C LEU A 14 -12.81 -3.18 -5.35
N ASN A 15 -12.95 -4.13 -6.26
CA ASN A 15 -13.88 -5.22 -6.07
C ASN A 15 -13.23 -6.30 -5.23
N ALA A 16 -14.05 -7.10 -4.55
CA ALA A 16 -13.54 -8.20 -3.74
C ALA A 16 -12.65 -9.11 -4.59
N GLY A 17 -11.45 -9.38 -4.10
CA GLY A 17 -10.49 -10.20 -4.81
C GLY A 17 -9.56 -9.44 -5.73
N GLU A 18 -9.83 -8.17 -5.98
CA GLU A 18 -8.96 -7.36 -6.82
C GLU A 18 -7.67 -6.99 -6.09
N GLN A 19 -6.60 -6.87 -6.84
CA GLN A 19 -5.32 -6.46 -6.30
C GLN A 19 -4.89 -5.14 -6.92
N TRP A 20 -4.17 -4.37 -6.12
CA TRP A 20 -3.66 -3.08 -6.58
C TRP A 20 -2.24 -2.91 -6.04
N SER A 21 -1.31 -2.64 -6.94
CA SER A 21 0.09 -2.40 -6.56
C SER A 21 0.30 -0.93 -6.31
N ILE A 22 0.92 -0.62 -5.17
CA ILE A 22 1.26 0.74 -4.80
C ILE A 22 2.76 0.85 -4.75
N ARG A 23 3.32 1.82 -5.47
CA ARG A 23 4.76 2.07 -5.48
C ARG A 23 5.06 3.49 -5.04
N ALA A 24 6.14 3.63 -4.29
CA ALA A 24 6.55 4.96 -3.84
C ALA A 24 6.79 5.89 -5.02
N GLN A 25 7.41 5.39 -6.07
CA GLN A 25 7.69 6.22 -7.24
C GLN A 25 6.43 6.68 -7.97
N ASP A 26 5.38 5.87 -7.92
CA ASP A 26 4.11 6.25 -8.52
C ASP A 26 3.42 7.34 -7.73
N LEU A 27 3.71 7.44 -6.46
CA LEU A 27 3.09 8.42 -5.57
C LEU A 27 3.97 9.65 -5.37
N TRP A 28 5.16 9.65 -5.95
CA TRP A 28 6.10 10.77 -5.83
C TRP A 28 6.45 11.06 -4.37
N ILE A 29 6.60 10.01 -3.56
CA ILE A 29 6.95 10.17 -2.15
C ILE A 29 8.28 9.49 -1.87
N SER A 30 8.90 9.88 -0.77
CA SER A 30 10.17 9.31 -0.36
C SER A 30 9.95 7.90 0.21
N ARG A 31 11.06 7.17 0.36
CA ARG A 31 11.00 5.85 0.96
C ARG A 31 10.50 5.91 2.40
N ALA A 32 10.93 6.93 3.14
CA ALA A 32 10.49 7.09 4.52
C ALA A 32 8.98 7.32 4.59
N ASP A 33 8.47 8.14 3.69
CA ASP A 33 7.03 8.37 3.63
C ASP A 33 6.28 7.11 3.24
N PHE A 34 6.86 6.33 2.33
CA PHE A 34 6.25 5.07 1.92
C PHE A 34 6.19 4.09 3.07
N GLN A 35 7.22 4.05 3.90
CA GLN A 35 7.21 3.17 5.08
C GLN A 35 6.11 3.58 6.05
N SER A 36 5.96 4.87 6.29
CA SER A 36 4.88 5.36 7.15
C SER A 36 3.53 4.97 6.58
N LEU A 37 3.38 5.09 5.27
CA LEU A 37 2.16 4.70 4.59
C LEU A 37 1.87 3.22 4.77
N SER A 38 2.89 2.37 4.61
CA SER A 38 2.67 0.93 4.73
C SER A 38 2.29 0.54 6.16
N ILE A 39 2.86 1.21 7.16
CA ILE A 39 2.47 0.97 8.55
C ILE A 39 1.01 1.34 8.77
N TYR A 40 0.60 2.49 8.25
CA TYR A 40 -0.78 2.93 8.37
C TYR A 40 -1.73 1.95 7.71
N LEU A 41 -1.40 1.53 6.48
CA LEU A 41 -2.25 0.60 5.75
C LEU A 41 -2.30 -0.77 6.41
N SER A 42 -1.20 -1.21 7.02
CA SER A 42 -1.20 -2.47 7.75
C SER A 42 -2.18 -2.44 8.91
N LYS A 43 -2.25 -1.32 9.61
CA LYS A 43 -3.21 -1.17 10.70
C LYS A 43 -4.63 -1.17 10.19
N GLU A 44 -4.87 -0.51 9.07
CA GLU A 44 -6.21 -0.52 8.48
C GLU A 44 -6.59 -1.90 7.98
N ALA A 45 -5.61 -2.66 7.49
CA ALA A 45 -5.88 -4.01 7.03
C ALA A 45 -6.32 -4.94 8.16
N GLU A 46 -5.92 -4.65 9.38
CA GLU A 46 -6.35 -5.45 10.54
C GLU A 46 -7.85 -5.42 10.73
N LYS A 47 -8.52 -4.41 10.17
CA LYS A 47 -9.97 -4.33 10.24
C LYS A 47 -10.68 -5.31 9.32
N GLY A 48 -9.92 -6.01 8.47
CA GLY A 48 -10.46 -7.08 7.65
C GLY A 48 -11.01 -6.67 6.30
N LYS A 49 -10.87 -5.40 5.92
CA LYS A 49 -11.39 -4.94 4.63
C LYS A 49 -10.49 -5.31 3.46
N PHE A 50 -9.21 -5.44 3.71
CA PHE A 50 -8.23 -5.79 2.69
C PHE A 50 -7.01 -6.35 3.39
N SER A 51 -6.11 -6.92 2.60
CA SER A 51 -4.84 -7.39 3.13
C SER A 51 -3.70 -6.75 2.33
N ILE A 52 -2.52 -6.72 2.95
CA ILE A 52 -1.37 -6.07 2.36
C ILE A 52 -0.20 -7.03 2.34
N GLN A 53 0.50 -7.05 1.23
CA GLN A 53 1.76 -7.76 1.10
C GLN A 53 2.84 -6.78 0.68
N THR A 54 4.02 -6.91 1.29
CA THR A 54 5.16 -6.14 0.83
C THR A 54 6.01 -7.04 -0.04
N ASN A 55 6.49 -6.50 -1.13
CA ASN A 55 7.32 -7.25 -2.05
C ASN A 55 8.76 -6.81 -1.88
N ASP A 56 9.34 -7.19 -0.74
CA ASP A 56 10.67 -6.75 -0.39
C ASP A 56 11.71 -7.87 -0.32
N THR A 57 11.33 -9.07 -0.70
CA THR A 57 12.18 -10.24 -0.48
C THR A 57 13.52 -10.13 -1.19
N PHE A 58 13.49 -9.77 -2.46
CA PHE A 58 14.72 -9.65 -3.25
C PHE A 58 15.07 -8.24 -3.58
N SER A 59 14.22 -7.32 -3.23
CA SER A 59 14.43 -5.93 -3.57
C SER A 59 14.87 -5.12 -2.38
N SER A 60 15.48 -5.78 -1.40
CA SER A 60 15.92 -5.09 -0.20
C SER A 60 16.84 -3.94 -0.52
N ARG A 61 17.70 -4.09 -1.50
CA ARG A 61 18.57 -2.98 -1.88
C ARG A 61 17.86 -1.90 -2.67
N LEU A 62 16.69 -2.19 -3.20
CA LEU A 62 15.86 -1.18 -3.82
C LEU A 62 14.90 -0.55 -2.82
N GLY A 63 14.89 -1.07 -1.60
CA GLY A 63 14.18 -0.45 -0.52
C GLY A 63 12.75 -0.85 -0.31
N GLY A 64 12.30 -1.96 -0.89
CA GLY A 64 10.96 -2.44 -0.62
C GLY A 64 9.90 -1.38 -0.81
N THR A 65 9.87 -0.75 -1.96
CA THR A 65 8.98 0.38 -2.21
C THR A 65 7.71 -0.01 -2.94
N GLU A 66 7.30 -1.26 -2.80
CA GLU A 66 6.08 -1.72 -3.43
C GLU A 66 5.20 -2.45 -2.43
N LEU A 67 3.91 -2.13 -2.45
CA LEU A 67 2.89 -2.80 -1.66
C LEU A 67 1.84 -3.37 -2.60
N ILE A 68 1.32 -4.54 -2.24
CA ILE A 68 0.21 -5.13 -2.98
C ILE A 68 -0.97 -5.22 -2.05
N VAL A 69 -2.06 -4.56 -2.42
CA VAL A 69 -3.29 -4.55 -1.65
C VAL A 69 -4.27 -5.50 -2.31
N THR A 70 -4.84 -6.39 -1.51
CA THR A 70 -5.89 -7.31 -2.00
C THR A 70 -7.18 -6.99 -1.26
N LYS A 71 -8.22 -6.66 -2.02
CA LYS A 71 -9.51 -6.33 -1.42
C LYS A 71 -10.24 -7.60 -0.99
N HIS A 72 -10.84 -7.56 0.16
CA HIS A 72 -11.63 -8.68 0.68
C HIS A 72 -13.11 -8.54 0.43
#